data_6a4125ee1a20308130b8965d1c283eb8
#
_entry.id   6a4125ee1a20308130b8965d1c283eb8
#
_cell.length_a   1.000
_cell.length_b   1.000
_cell.length_c   1.000
_cell.angle_alpha   90.00
_cell.angle_beta   90.00
_cell.angle_gamma   90.00
#
_symmetry.space_group_name_H-M   'P 1'
#
loop_
_entity.id
_entity.type
_entity.pdbx_description
1 polymer ?
#
loop_
_entity_poly.entity_id
_entity_poly.type
_entity_poly.pdbx_seq_one_letter_code
_entity_poly.pdbx_strand_id
1 'polypeptide(L)'
;EKIARRALFTKPGYLYSQTDFERSVRELSSIGHFNPEVFQTGAGYSVIPDANKNTVDIAYNLEEKPDSHVELSGGWGGNTFVGTLGLSFNNFAIKRVFKKKAWRPVPLGDGQNLSIRFQTSGTYYTALSASFAEPWLLGNKPVSLSVSTYFTRQTNSTYFYRHSDQYMEVYGVSASLGSRLSWPDNYFVLFHALSWQTYKLNNWHYNFLFDTGKSHNISYTIGLQRNSTDQPIFPRGGSDFSLTLSLTPPYSLMRGHRDYKHMSDPEKYKWIEYHKWQFKGDVYMNIVDNLVFRASANWGYLGYYKKSLGYSPFEGFEVGGDGMSGYNTYGSDIISLRGYPNYSLTPIENGAYVGHVYDKFTLELRYPLILQPSSTIFALAFLEGGNCWSEINGFNPFEIKRSAGVGVRIMLPMVGLMGIDWGYGFDPVPSEGKKRGGSQFHFVIGQQF
;
A
#
# COMPACT_ATOMS: atom_id res chain seq x y z
N GLU A 1 20.95 -5.97 20.32
CA GLU A 1 20.56 -5.29 21.56
C GLU A 1 19.97 -3.89 21.28
N LYS A 2 20.68 -3.00 20.55
CA LYS A 2 20.23 -1.63 20.27
C LYS A 2 18.88 -1.58 19.56
N ILE A 3 18.64 -2.43 18.57
CA ILE A 3 17.40 -2.53 17.81
C ILE A 3 16.26 -2.97 18.73
N ALA A 4 16.49 -4.04 19.51
CA ALA A 4 15.50 -4.55 20.45
C ALA A 4 15.09 -3.51 21.50
N ARG A 5 16.06 -2.85 22.15
CA ARG A 5 15.75 -1.81 23.15
C ARG A 5 14.95 -0.63 22.62
N ARG A 6 15.10 -0.30 21.35
CA ARG A 6 14.32 0.77 20.69
C ARG A 6 12.87 0.38 20.43
N ALA A 7 12.62 -0.92 20.23
CA ALA A 7 11.28 -1.45 19.99
C ALA A 7 10.46 -1.62 21.28
N LEU A 8 11.09 -1.56 22.47
CA LEU A 8 10.41 -1.77 23.73
C LEU A 8 9.66 -0.51 24.20
N PHE A 9 8.40 -0.70 24.59
CA PHE A 9 7.58 0.27 25.32
C PHE A 9 7.78 0.16 26.83
N THR A 10 8.11 -1.04 27.35
CA THR A 10 8.53 -1.27 28.72
C THR A 10 9.94 -0.71 28.93
N LYS A 11 10.09 0.26 29.83
CA LYS A 11 11.38 0.90 30.12
C LYS A 11 11.79 0.63 31.56
N PRO A 12 13.08 0.37 31.82
CA PRO A 12 13.57 0.20 33.19
C PRO A 12 13.24 1.42 34.06
N GLY A 13 12.77 1.18 35.28
CA GLY A 13 12.42 2.23 36.25
C GLY A 13 11.03 2.86 36.07
N TYR A 14 10.24 2.42 35.08
CA TYR A 14 8.86 2.84 34.88
C TYR A 14 7.89 1.87 35.53
N LEU A 15 6.64 2.33 35.74
CA LEU A 15 5.57 1.48 36.23
C LEU A 15 5.27 0.36 35.22
N TYR A 16 5.08 -0.86 35.70
CA TYR A 16 4.68 -1.98 34.87
C TYR A 16 3.29 -1.75 34.27
N SER A 17 3.20 -1.93 32.97
CA SER A 17 1.95 -1.87 32.20
C SER A 17 1.83 -3.12 31.34
N GLN A 18 0.78 -3.89 31.53
CA GLN A 18 0.49 -5.07 30.71
C GLN A 18 0.32 -4.71 29.23
N THR A 19 -0.34 -3.59 28.95
CA THR A 19 -0.54 -3.07 27.58
C THR A 19 0.80 -2.74 26.90
N ASP A 20 1.72 -2.09 27.63
CA ASP A 20 3.05 -1.76 27.07
C ASP A 20 3.91 -3.01 26.90
N PHE A 21 3.76 -4.01 27.76
CA PHE A 21 4.40 -5.29 27.64
C PHE A 21 3.93 -6.04 26.37
N GLU A 22 2.62 -6.22 26.22
CA GLU A 22 2.02 -6.87 25.04
C GLU A 22 2.39 -6.14 23.75
N ARG A 23 2.42 -4.83 23.80
CA ARG A 23 2.85 -4.00 22.67
C ARG A 23 4.34 -4.19 22.36
N SER A 24 5.19 -4.30 23.37
CA SER A 24 6.62 -4.58 23.17
C SER A 24 6.84 -5.94 22.51
N VAL A 25 6.11 -6.96 22.95
CA VAL A 25 6.16 -8.31 22.35
C VAL A 25 5.71 -8.27 20.90
N ARG A 26 4.62 -7.57 20.59
CA ARG A 26 4.11 -7.40 19.22
C ARG A 26 5.11 -6.67 18.33
N GLU A 27 5.68 -5.56 18.79
CA GLU A 27 6.67 -4.78 18.04
C GLU A 27 7.92 -5.62 17.75
N LEU A 28 8.44 -6.35 18.74
CA LEU A 28 9.58 -7.25 18.54
C LEU A 28 9.27 -8.37 17.53
N SER A 29 8.07 -8.91 17.53
CA SER A 29 7.64 -9.94 16.58
C SER A 29 7.49 -9.39 15.16
N SER A 30 7.10 -8.11 15.01
CA SER A 30 6.81 -7.49 13.71
C SER A 30 8.03 -6.86 13.03
N ILE A 31 9.09 -6.54 13.80
CA ILE A 31 10.27 -5.82 13.29
C ILE A 31 11.10 -6.62 12.27
N GLY A 32 10.85 -7.93 12.14
CA GLY A 32 11.46 -8.80 11.13
C GLY A 32 12.89 -9.26 11.41
N HIS A 33 13.53 -8.79 12.49
CA HIS A 33 14.88 -9.17 12.90
C HIS A 33 14.94 -10.41 13.81
N PHE A 34 13.80 -10.74 14.42
CA PHE A 34 13.71 -11.84 15.38
C PHE A 34 12.69 -12.89 14.91
N ASN A 35 12.91 -14.13 15.35
CA ASN A 35 11.99 -15.21 15.07
C ASN A 35 10.66 -14.99 15.82
N PRO A 36 9.53 -14.77 15.13
CA PRO A 36 8.25 -14.51 15.79
C PRO A 36 7.70 -15.74 16.53
N GLU A 37 8.13 -16.96 16.19
CA GLU A 37 7.68 -18.21 16.82
C GLU A 37 8.01 -18.27 18.30
N VAL A 38 9.17 -17.74 18.72
CA VAL A 38 9.57 -17.74 20.13
C VAL A 38 8.59 -16.92 21.01
N PHE A 39 7.95 -15.89 20.44
CA PHE A 39 6.96 -15.10 21.16
C PHE A 39 5.59 -15.79 21.23
N GLN A 40 5.22 -16.55 20.20
CA GLN A 40 3.96 -17.28 20.15
C GLN A 40 3.95 -18.50 21.09
N THR A 41 5.10 -19.14 21.24
CA THR A 41 5.29 -20.26 22.19
C THR A 41 5.46 -19.80 23.64
N GLY A 42 5.58 -18.49 23.89
CA GLY A 42 5.85 -17.93 25.20
C GLY A 42 7.31 -18.06 25.66
N ALA A 43 8.19 -18.63 24.83
CA ALA A 43 9.61 -18.78 25.14
C ALA A 43 10.41 -17.47 24.97
N GLY A 44 9.85 -16.52 24.20
CA GLY A 44 10.50 -15.23 23.85
C GLY A 44 10.55 -14.22 24.99
N TYR A 45 9.93 -14.50 26.13
CA TYR A 45 9.97 -13.61 27.29
C TYR A 45 9.74 -14.35 28.60
N SER A 46 10.20 -13.73 29.70
CA SER A 46 9.82 -14.13 31.05
C SER A 46 9.55 -12.90 31.90
N VAL A 47 8.50 -12.96 32.72
CA VAL A 47 8.09 -11.91 33.63
C VAL A 47 8.23 -12.43 35.05
N ILE A 48 9.16 -11.86 35.83
CA ILE A 48 9.51 -12.33 37.16
C ILE A 48 9.19 -11.22 38.18
N PRO A 49 8.09 -11.36 38.94
CA PRO A 49 7.78 -10.41 40.01
C PRO A 49 8.66 -10.62 41.25
N ASP A 50 9.21 -9.54 41.78
CA ASP A 50 9.90 -9.51 43.07
C ASP A 50 9.04 -8.78 44.10
N ALA A 51 8.35 -9.56 44.92
CA ALA A 51 7.45 -9.03 45.96
C ALA A 51 8.21 -8.25 47.05
N ASN A 52 9.48 -8.53 47.29
CA ASN A 52 10.27 -7.86 48.33
C ASN A 52 10.69 -6.45 47.90
N LYS A 53 10.93 -6.26 46.60
CA LYS A 53 11.32 -4.96 46.05
C LYS A 53 10.16 -4.21 45.38
N ASN A 54 8.99 -4.84 45.31
CA ASN A 54 7.83 -4.34 44.60
C ASN A 54 8.17 -3.97 43.13
N THR A 55 8.98 -4.81 42.48
CA THR A 55 9.45 -4.66 41.10
C THR A 55 9.12 -5.89 40.27
N VAL A 56 9.15 -5.71 38.96
CA VAL A 56 8.98 -6.79 37.96
C VAL A 56 10.17 -6.77 37.03
N ASP A 57 10.89 -7.88 36.94
CA ASP A 57 11.95 -8.06 35.97
C ASP A 57 11.39 -8.73 34.70
N ILE A 58 11.62 -8.10 33.57
CA ILE A 58 11.18 -8.61 32.26
C ILE A 58 12.43 -8.98 31.45
N ALA A 59 12.59 -10.26 31.17
CA ALA A 59 13.62 -10.73 30.26
C ALA A 59 13.02 -11.08 28.88
N TYR A 60 13.63 -10.56 27.84
CA TYR A 60 13.28 -10.88 26.44
C TYR A 60 14.35 -11.80 25.87
N ASN A 61 13.97 -13.04 25.55
CA ASN A 61 14.81 -14.04 24.97
C ASN A 61 14.62 -14.01 23.45
N LEU A 62 15.55 -13.32 22.75
CA LEU A 62 15.43 -13.04 21.34
C LEU A 62 16.29 -14.02 20.53
N GLU A 63 15.68 -14.67 19.55
CA GLU A 63 16.36 -15.45 18.54
C GLU A 63 16.46 -14.65 17.26
N GLU A 64 17.69 -14.41 16.76
CA GLU A 64 17.90 -13.64 15.54
C GLU A 64 17.50 -14.47 14.31
N LYS A 65 16.80 -13.81 13.38
CA LYS A 65 16.39 -14.39 12.10
C LYS A 65 17.30 -13.87 10.99
N PRO A 66 17.56 -14.64 9.90
CA PRO A 66 18.23 -14.11 8.72
C PRO A 66 17.53 -12.88 8.16
N ASP A 67 18.25 -11.77 8.09
CA ASP A 67 17.69 -10.43 7.73
C ASP A 67 17.73 -10.15 6.23
N SER A 68 18.29 -11.04 5.42
CA SER A 68 18.46 -10.83 3.99
C SER A 68 17.62 -11.84 3.21
N HIS A 69 16.86 -11.33 2.27
CA HIS A 69 16.00 -12.14 1.41
C HIS A 69 16.35 -11.91 -0.05
N VAL A 70 16.40 -13.01 -0.81
CA VAL A 70 16.50 -12.99 -2.26
C VAL A 70 15.20 -13.55 -2.81
N GLU A 71 14.47 -12.72 -3.57
CA GLU A 71 13.29 -13.14 -4.29
C GLU A 71 13.70 -13.42 -5.74
N LEU A 72 13.48 -14.63 -6.20
CA LEU A 72 13.66 -14.99 -7.58
C LEU A 72 12.42 -15.73 -8.05
N SER A 73 11.70 -15.14 -8.98
CA SER A 73 10.57 -15.78 -9.62
C SER A 73 10.67 -15.60 -11.13
N GLY A 74 10.20 -16.58 -11.88
CA GLY A 74 10.21 -16.49 -13.33
C GLY A 74 9.38 -17.58 -13.96
N GLY A 75 8.87 -17.28 -15.13
CA GLY A 75 8.07 -18.18 -15.94
C GLY A 75 8.00 -17.74 -17.38
N TRP A 76 7.54 -18.65 -18.24
CA TRP A 76 7.29 -18.37 -19.64
C TRP A 76 5.80 -18.39 -19.91
N GLY A 77 5.25 -17.32 -20.45
CA GLY A 77 3.82 -17.23 -20.78
C GLY A 77 3.54 -16.13 -21.79
N GLY A 78 2.55 -16.32 -22.66
CA GLY A 78 2.15 -15.32 -23.66
C GLY A 78 3.28 -14.89 -24.62
N ASN A 79 4.20 -15.80 -24.98
CA ASN A 79 5.40 -15.54 -25.79
C ASN A 79 6.42 -14.59 -25.14
N THR A 80 6.36 -14.38 -23.84
CA THR A 80 7.31 -13.55 -23.10
C THR A 80 7.82 -14.26 -21.86
N PHE A 81 9.03 -13.87 -21.42
CA PHE A 81 9.55 -14.24 -20.10
C PHE A 81 9.06 -13.23 -19.07
N VAL A 82 8.45 -13.72 -18.01
CA VAL A 82 8.07 -12.93 -16.83
C VAL A 82 8.99 -13.29 -15.70
N GLY A 83 9.62 -12.31 -15.08
CA GLY A 83 10.54 -12.58 -13.99
C GLY A 83 10.64 -11.42 -13.02
N THR A 84 10.94 -11.78 -11.77
CA THR A 84 11.24 -10.82 -10.70
C THR A 84 12.53 -11.27 -10.01
N LEU A 85 13.43 -10.33 -9.82
CA LEU A 85 14.62 -10.46 -8.97
C LEU A 85 14.52 -9.37 -7.90
N GLY A 86 14.40 -9.77 -6.65
CA GLY A 86 14.38 -8.90 -5.48
C GLY A 86 15.54 -9.21 -4.53
N LEU A 87 16.20 -8.18 -4.04
CA LEU A 87 17.21 -8.26 -2.99
C LEU A 87 16.73 -7.36 -1.84
N SER A 88 16.58 -7.91 -0.66
CA SER A 88 16.15 -7.17 0.53
C SER A 88 17.10 -7.45 1.71
N PHE A 89 17.58 -6.38 2.31
CA PHE A 89 18.49 -6.39 3.45
C PHE A 89 17.88 -5.59 4.59
N ASN A 90 17.32 -6.25 5.59
CA ASN A 90 16.58 -5.58 6.67
C ASN A 90 17.45 -5.06 7.81
N ASN A 91 18.74 -5.39 7.83
CA ASN A 91 19.69 -4.95 8.87
C ASN A 91 20.87 -4.19 8.27
N PHE A 92 20.65 -3.49 7.19
CA PHE A 92 21.67 -2.74 6.47
C PHE A 92 22.31 -1.66 7.35
N ALA A 93 23.58 -1.30 7.05
CA ALA A 93 24.34 -0.29 7.77
C ALA A 93 25.03 0.68 6.80
N ILE A 94 24.36 1.76 6.41
CA ILE A 94 24.88 2.75 5.43
C ILE A 94 26.20 3.37 5.88
N LYS A 95 26.41 3.58 7.19
CA LYS A 95 27.65 4.13 7.76
C LYS A 95 28.87 3.23 7.57
N ARG A 96 28.65 1.95 7.26
CA ARG A 96 29.69 0.94 7.07
C ARG A 96 29.99 0.65 5.60
N VAL A 97 29.26 1.27 4.65
CA VAL A 97 29.40 1.04 3.20
C VAL A 97 30.83 1.30 2.72
N PHE A 98 31.49 2.33 3.25
CA PHE A 98 32.88 2.65 2.89
C PHE A 98 33.95 1.82 3.62
N LYS A 99 33.54 0.89 4.51
CA LYS A 99 34.45 0.01 5.24
C LYS A 99 34.51 -1.35 4.56
N LYS A 100 35.51 -1.62 3.72
CA LYS A 100 35.65 -2.91 2.98
C LYS A 100 35.53 -4.15 3.86
N LYS A 101 36.03 -4.10 5.11
CA LYS A 101 35.93 -5.22 6.08
C LYS A 101 34.52 -5.52 6.55
N ALA A 102 33.56 -4.60 6.35
CA ALA A 102 32.16 -4.77 6.76
C ALA A 102 31.29 -5.50 5.71
N TRP A 103 31.82 -5.68 4.50
CA TRP A 103 31.10 -6.36 3.40
C TRP A 103 31.15 -7.89 3.55
N ARG A 104 29.97 -8.52 3.97
CA ARG A 104 29.81 -9.97 4.19
C ARG A 104 28.33 -10.44 3.97
N PRO A 105 27.75 -10.45 2.79
CA PRO A 105 28.08 -9.81 1.50
C PRO A 105 27.79 -8.30 1.49
N VAL A 106 26.99 -7.77 2.40
CA VAL A 106 26.64 -6.35 2.56
C VAL A 106 26.91 -5.90 3.99
N PRO A 107 27.18 -4.60 4.23
CA PRO A 107 27.38 -4.09 5.58
C PRO A 107 26.07 -4.14 6.37
N LEU A 108 26.07 -4.86 7.49
CA LEU A 108 24.92 -5.06 8.38
C LEU A 108 25.16 -4.50 9.78
N GLY A 109 24.08 -4.28 10.56
CA GLY A 109 24.11 -4.01 11.99
C GLY A 109 23.49 -2.71 12.49
N ASP A 110 22.88 -1.87 11.62
CA ASP A 110 22.21 -0.62 12.02
C ASP A 110 20.66 -0.72 11.98
N GLY A 111 20.11 -1.85 11.50
CA GLY A 111 18.66 -2.07 11.40
C GLY A 111 17.99 -1.23 10.32
N GLN A 112 18.73 -0.79 9.31
CA GLN A 112 18.20 -0.09 8.15
C GLN A 112 17.70 -1.11 7.11
N ASN A 113 16.70 -0.74 6.33
CA ASN A 113 16.19 -1.59 5.26
C ASN A 113 16.68 -1.04 3.92
N LEU A 114 17.29 -1.92 3.13
CA LEU A 114 17.66 -1.64 1.74
C LEU A 114 17.01 -2.70 0.86
N SER A 115 16.22 -2.30 -0.12
CA SER A 115 15.70 -3.23 -1.11
C SER A 115 15.96 -2.73 -2.53
N ILE A 116 16.24 -3.68 -3.42
CA ILE A 116 16.40 -3.45 -4.85
C ILE A 116 15.57 -4.51 -5.54
N ARG A 117 14.69 -4.10 -6.46
CA ARG A 117 13.81 -5.02 -7.18
C ARG A 117 13.83 -4.71 -8.66
N PHE A 118 14.04 -5.75 -9.43
CA PHE A 118 13.89 -5.75 -10.89
C PHE A 118 12.76 -6.68 -11.26
N GLN A 119 11.86 -6.20 -12.13
CA GLN A 119 10.75 -6.98 -12.64
C GLN A 119 10.66 -6.80 -14.16
N THR A 120 10.42 -7.88 -14.87
CA THR A 120 10.24 -7.83 -16.31
C THR A 120 9.13 -8.76 -16.77
N SER A 121 8.42 -8.34 -17.81
CA SER A 121 7.52 -9.18 -18.61
C SER A 121 7.92 -9.04 -20.09
N GLY A 122 9.13 -9.49 -20.38
CA GLY A 122 9.75 -9.32 -21.69
C GLY A 122 9.93 -7.85 -22.09
N THR A 123 9.58 -7.52 -23.31
CA THR A 123 9.60 -6.14 -23.80
C THR A 123 8.36 -5.34 -23.45
N TYR A 124 7.29 -6.01 -23.00
CA TYR A 124 6.03 -5.38 -22.64
C TYR A 124 6.15 -4.50 -21.40
N TYR A 125 6.82 -5.01 -20.37
CA TYR A 125 6.96 -4.30 -19.09
C TYR A 125 8.33 -4.53 -18.48
N THR A 126 8.96 -3.47 -18.02
CA THR A 126 10.20 -3.51 -17.23
C THR A 126 10.11 -2.49 -16.11
N ALA A 127 10.41 -2.92 -14.89
CA ALA A 127 10.47 -2.05 -13.72
C ALA A 127 11.75 -2.30 -12.92
N LEU A 128 12.37 -1.23 -12.47
CA LEU A 128 13.48 -1.22 -11.53
C LEU A 128 13.12 -0.31 -10.38
N SER A 129 13.25 -0.79 -9.15
CA SER A 129 13.03 0.03 -7.97
C SER A 129 14.12 -0.19 -6.93
N ALA A 130 14.44 0.85 -6.19
CA ALA A 130 15.32 0.78 -5.04
C ALA A 130 14.69 1.60 -3.90
N SER A 131 14.74 1.06 -2.69
CA SER A 131 14.28 1.76 -1.49
C SER A 131 15.23 1.58 -0.34
N PHE A 132 15.37 2.64 0.44
CA PHE A 132 16.16 2.67 1.67
C PHE A 132 15.29 3.24 2.78
N ALA A 133 15.28 2.59 3.94
CA ALA A 133 14.57 3.08 5.12
C ALA A 133 15.45 3.04 6.37
N GLU A 134 15.51 4.15 7.07
CA GLU A 134 16.12 4.32 8.39
C GLU A 134 15.00 4.51 9.42
N PRO A 135 14.67 3.50 10.23
CA PRO A 135 13.55 3.58 11.19
C PRO A 135 13.82 4.52 12.37
N TRP A 136 15.10 4.86 12.64
CA TRP A 136 15.51 5.66 13.77
C TRP A 136 16.47 6.79 13.40
N LEU A 137 16.05 7.65 12.47
CA LEU A 137 16.88 8.73 11.92
C LEU A 137 17.55 9.59 13.01
N LEU A 138 16.83 9.94 14.06
CA LEU A 138 17.31 10.73 15.19
C LEU A 138 17.93 9.88 16.31
N GLY A 139 18.01 8.58 16.16
CA GLY A 139 18.69 7.67 17.09
C GLY A 139 17.90 7.32 18.34
N ASN A 140 17.29 8.27 19.02
CA ASN A 140 16.56 8.11 20.28
C ASN A 140 15.05 8.41 20.17
N LYS A 141 14.61 8.98 19.07
CA LYS A 141 13.19 9.23 18.79
C LYS A 141 12.71 8.35 17.63
N PRO A 142 11.47 7.84 17.66
CA PRO A 142 10.90 7.01 16.60
C PRO A 142 10.51 7.87 15.38
N VAL A 143 11.52 8.43 14.73
CA VAL A 143 11.39 9.16 13.46
C VAL A 143 12.02 8.31 12.37
N SER A 144 11.24 7.90 11.41
CA SER A 144 11.69 7.12 10.26
C SER A 144 11.91 8.00 9.03
N LEU A 145 12.95 7.71 8.27
CA LEU A 145 13.20 8.26 6.94
C LEU A 145 13.11 7.12 5.93
N SER A 146 12.33 7.29 4.87
CA SER A 146 12.35 6.40 3.71
C SER A 146 12.64 7.18 2.46
N VAL A 147 13.51 6.65 1.61
CA VAL A 147 13.83 7.19 0.30
C VAL A 147 13.66 6.10 -0.72
N SER A 148 12.93 6.36 -1.78
CA SER A 148 12.75 5.40 -2.87
C SER A 148 12.93 6.03 -4.23
N THR A 149 13.37 5.23 -5.18
CA THR A 149 13.44 5.59 -6.59
C THR A 149 12.96 4.43 -7.42
N TYR A 150 12.31 4.73 -8.53
CA TYR A 150 11.87 3.72 -9.46
C TYR A 150 11.89 4.21 -10.90
N PHE A 151 12.04 3.26 -11.78
CA PHE A 151 11.90 3.41 -13.21
C PHE A 151 10.97 2.32 -13.72
N THR A 152 9.99 2.69 -14.52
CA THR A 152 9.08 1.75 -15.16
C THR A 152 8.98 2.08 -16.64
N ARG A 153 9.04 1.06 -17.48
CA ARG A 153 8.78 1.17 -18.92
C ARG A 153 7.74 0.15 -19.31
N GLN A 154 6.70 0.60 -19.98
CA GLN A 154 5.66 -0.22 -20.57
C GLN A 154 5.60 0.05 -22.06
N THR A 155 5.47 -0.99 -22.87
CA THR A 155 5.35 -0.89 -24.32
C THR A 155 4.09 -1.62 -24.78
N ASN A 156 3.71 -1.43 -26.05
CA ASN A 156 2.63 -2.20 -26.66
C ASN A 156 3.11 -3.53 -27.28
N SER A 157 4.41 -3.84 -27.19
CA SER A 157 4.98 -5.04 -27.81
C SER A 157 4.80 -6.26 -26.91
N THR A 158 4.15 -7.28 -27.41
CA THR A 158 4.04 -8.60 -26.78
C THR A 158 5.16 -9.55 -27.20
N TYR A 159 6.02 -9.15 -28.12
CA TYR A 159 7.11 -9.99 -28.65
C TYR A 159 8.45 -9.65 -28.00
N PHE A 160 9.15 -10.66 -27.53
CA PHE A 160 10.42 -10.54 -26.80
C PHE A 160 11.55 -9.80 -27.58
N TYR A 161 11.55 -9.88 -28.90
CA TYR A 161 12.63 -9.36 -29.77
C TYR A 161 12.26 -8.08 -30.51
N ARG A 162 11.09 -7.51 -30.32
CA ARG A 162 10.65 -6.35 -31.09
C ARG A 162 10.68 -5.08 -30.25
N HIS A 163 11.56 -4.16 -30.58
CA HIS A 163 11.52 -2.81 -30.03
C HIS A 163 10.23 -2.13 -30.50
N SER A 164 9.48 -1.59 -29.57
CA SER A 164 8.31 -0.79 -29.89
C SER A 164 8.63 0.69 -29.70
N ASP A 165 8.28 1.49 -30.70
CA ASP A 165 8.31 2.96 -30.60
C ASP A 165 7.15 3.51 -29.79
N GLN A 166 6.18 2.65 -29.42
CA GLN A 166 5.06 2.99 -28.58
C GLN A 166 5.37 2.58 -27.14
N TYR A 167 5.65 3.57 -26.30
CA TYR A 167 6.00 3.30 -24.91
C TYR A 167 5.57 4.43 -23.97
N MET A 168 5.40 4.06 -22.71
CA MET A 168 5.33 4.95 -21.57
C MET A 168 6.46 4.64 -20.61
N GLU A 169 7.23 5.65 -20.22
CA GLU A 169 8.26 5.59 -19.20
C GLU A 169 7.87 6.47 -18.02
N VAL A 170 8.08 5.94 -16.82
CA VAL A 170 7.85 6.68 -15.57
C VAL A 170 9.11 6.62 -14.73
N TYR A 171 9.59 7.78 -14.31
CA TYR A 171 10.71 7.94 -13.38
C TYR A 171 10.18 8.56 -12.10
N GLY A 172 10.52 8.00 -10.96
CA GLY A 172 10.08 8.54 -9.70
C GLY A 172 11.17 8.51 -8.63
N VAL A 173 11.16 9.57 -7.81
CA VAL A 173 11.95 9.66 -6.58
C VAL A 173 11.03 10.17 -5.49
N SER A 174 11.06 9.54 -4.33
CA SER A 174 10.30 10.03 -3.17
C SER A 174 11.14 9.96 -1.90
N ALA A 175 10.88 10.88 -0.99
CA ALA A 175 11.44 10.88 0.35
C ALA A 175 10.30 11.11 1.34
N SER A 176 10.22 10.28 2.38
CA SER A 176 9.20 10.40 3.41
C SER A 176 9.81 10.37 4.81
N LEU A 177 9.22 11.17 5.70
CA LEU A 177 9.54 11.23 7.12
C LEU A 177 8.28 10.83 7.90
N GLY A 178 8.40 9.79 8.74
CA GLY A 178 7.34 9.36 9.64
C GLY A 178 7.72 9.63 11.09
N SER A 179 6.78 10.12 11.88
CA SER A 179 6.98 10.31 13.31
C SER A 179 5.80 9.74 14.10
N ARG A 180 6.10 8.93 15.12
CA ARG A 180 5.09 8.43 16.05
C ARG A 180 4.71 9.56 17.01
N LEU A 181 3.42 9.80 17.15
CA LEU A 181 2.87 10.79 18.06
C LEU A 181 2.68 10.18 19.46
N SER A 182 2.71 11.03 20.49
CA SER A 182 2.41 10.65 21.87
C SER A 182 0.98 11.02 22.27
N TRP A 183 0.32 11.85 21.50
CA TRP A 183 -1.06 12.32 21.74
C TRP A 183 -1.86 12.25 20.42
N PRO A 184 -3.12 11.84 20.43
CA PRO A 184 -3.98 11.42 21.58
C PRO A 184 -3.61 10.06 22.18
N ASP A 185 -3.01 9.18 21.40
CA ASP A 185 -2.38 7.95 21.86
C ASP A 185 -1.11 7.67 21.03
N ASN A 186 -0.32 6.70 21.45
CA ASN A 186 0.96 6.40 20.82
C ASN A 186 0.85 5.40 19.64
N TYR A 187 -0.37 5.13 19.13
CA TYR A 187 -0.62 4.39 17.90
C TYR A 187 -0.65 5.29 16.66
N PHE A 188 -0.74 6.60 16.86
CA PHE A 188 -0.72 7.56 15.74
C PHE A 188 0.68 7.76 15.17
N VAL A 189 0.74 7.76 13.84
CA VAL A 189 1.92 8.11 13.06
C VAL A 189 1.55 9.23 12.11
N LEU A 190 2.27 10.33 12.20
CA LEU A 190 2.21 11.42 11.24
C LEU A 190 3.34 11.24 10.23
N PHE A 191 3.04 11.25 8.94
CA PHE A 191 4.06 11.19 7.92
C PHE A 191 3.94 12.33 6.91
N HIS A 192 5.08 12.70 6.37
CA HIS A 192 5.25 13.70 5.33
C HIS A 192 6.06 13.07 4.21
N ALA A 193 5.60 13.19 2.98
CA ALA A 193 6.33 12.69 1.83
C ALA A 193 6.44 13.77 0.76
N LEU A 194 7.60 13.87 0.15
CA LEU A 194 7.82 14.66 -1.05
C LEU A 194 8.16 13.68 -2.18
N SER A 195 7.44 13.77 -3.29
CA SER A 195 7.67 12.93 -4.45
C SER A 195 7.82 13.77 -5.72
N TRP A 196 8.66 13.27 -6.60
CA TRP A 196 8.82 13.77 -7.96
C TRP A 196 8.70 12.61 -8.93
N GLN A 197 7.80 12.74 -9.89
CA GLN A 197 7.58 11.77 -10.95
C GLN A 197 7.62 12.45 -12.30
N THR A 198 8.13 11.76 -13.30
CA THR A 198 8.11 12.20 -14.69
C THR A 198 7.53 11.10 -15.55
N TYR A 199 6.48 11.43 -16.25
CA TYR A 199 5.85 10.58 -17.26
C TYR A 199 6.37 11.00 -18.64
N LYS A 200 6.81 10.05 -19.43
CA LYS A 200 7.23 10.26 -20.82
C LYS A 200 6.48 9.29 -21.71
N LEU A 201 5.65 9.80 -22.58
CA LEU A 201 4.86 9.07 -23.55
C LEU A 201 5.44 9.26 -24.93
N ASN A 202 5.46 8.18 -25.73
CA ASN A 202 5.86 8.21 -27.14
C ASN A 202 4.93 7.32 -27.94
N ASN A 203 4.07 7.92 -28.76
CA ASN A 203 3.04 7.25 -29.56
C ASN A 203 2.17 6.27 -28.71
N TRP A 204 1.86 6.66 -27.47
CA TRP A 204 1.14 5.85 -26.51
C TRP A 204 -0.37 6.05 -26.66
N HIS A 205 -1.06 5.12 -27.34
CA HIS A 205 -2.48 5.25 -27.72
C HIS A 205 -3.45 4.59 -26.73
N TYR A 206 -3.01 4.19 -25.55
CA TYR A 206 -3.83 3.43 -24.59
C TYR A 206 -4.38 4.34 -23.49
N ASN A 207 -5.71 4.56 -23.48
CA ASN A 207 -6.48 5.19 -22.41
C ASN A 207 -5.84 6.46 -21.82
N PHE A 208 -5.26 7.30 -22.68
CA PHE A 208 -4.59 8.52 -22.28
C PHE A 208 -5.04 9.71 -23.11
N LEU A 209 -5.00 10.90 -22.53
CA LEU A 209 -5.50 12.11 -23.17
C LEU A 209 -4.63 12.58 -24.35
N PHE A 210 -3.35 12.21 -24.36
CA PHE A 210 -2.42 12.52 -25.45
C PHE A 210 -1.38 11.41 -25.60
N ASP A 211 -0.89 11.24 -26.83
CA ASP A 211 -0.06 10.10 -27.21
C ASP A 211 1.43 10.33 -27.01
N THR A 212 1.86 11.59 -27.10
CA THR A 212 3.30 11.93 -27.06
C THR A 212 3.49 13.20 -26.25
N GLY A 213 4.40 13.14 -25.25
CA GLY A 213 4.71 14.27 -24.40
C GLY A 213 5.45 13.89 -23.14
N LYS A 214 5.72 14.90 -22.31
CA LYS A 214 6.33 14.75 -20.99
C LYS A 214 5.52 15.53 -19.97
N SER A 215 5.24 14.88 -18.84
CA SER A 215 4.56 15.51 -17.71
C SER A 215 5.34 15.30 -16.42
N HIS A 216 5.40 16.32 -15.58
CA HIS A 216 6.11 16.31 -14.31
C HIS A 216 5.09 16.46 -13.17
N ASN A 217 5.17 15.57 -12.20
CA ASN A 217 4.37 15.60 -10.99
C ASN A 217 5.33 15.82 -9.80
N ILE A 218 5.17 16.94 -9.12
CA ILE A 218 5.81 17.19 -7.82
C ILE A 218 4.70 17.25 -6.81
N SER A 219 4.66 16.31 -5.87
CA SER A 219 3.61 16.26 -4.86
C SER A 219 4.17 16.20 -3.45
N TYR A 220 3.51 16.89 -2.55
CA TYR A 220 3.71 16.79 -1.12
C TYR A 220 2.51 16.08 -0.51
N THR A 221 2.78 15.01 0.23
CA THR A 221 1.75 14.24 0.93
C THR A 221 1.93 14.38 2.42
N ILE A 222 0.86 14.71 3.12
CA ILE A 222 0.75 14.60 4.57
C ILE A 222 -0.27 13.53 4.89
N GLY A 223 0.05 12.65 5.85
CA GLY A 223 -0.86 11.60 6.25
C GLY A 223 -0.79 11.34 7.74
N LEU A 224 -1.96 11.04 8.29
CA LEU A 224 -2.15 10.61 9.66
C LEU A 224 -2.67 9.18 9.64
N GLN A 225 -1.92 8.28 10.25
CA GLN A 225 -2.28 6.86 10.34
C GLN A 225 -2.36 6.45 11.81
N ARG A 226 -3.31 5.58 12.14
CA ARG A 226 -3.44 4.96 13.45
C ARG A 226 -3.71 3.48 13.28
N ASN A 227 -2.83 2.64 13.79
CA ASN A 227 -3.01 1.20 13.78
C ASN A 227 -2.89 0.64 15.20
N SER A 228 -4.03 0.16 15.73
CA SER A 228 -4.14 -0.48 17.03
C SER A 228 -4.61 -1.93 16.94
N THR A 229 -4.53 -2.55 15.75
CA THR A 229 -4.89 -3.95 15.57
C THR A 229 -4.00 -4.86 16.42
N ASP A 230 -4.58 -5.93 16.97
CA ASP A 230 -3.87 -6.89 17.81
C ASP A 230 -2.91 -7.79 17.00
N GLN A 231 -3.26 -8.10 15.76
CA GLN A 231 -2.47 -8.95 14.87
C GLN A 231 -2.50 -8.43 13.41
N PRO A 232 -1.41 -8.62 12.63
CA PRO A 232 -1.34 -8.09 11.28
C PRO A 232 -2.16 -8.88 10.25
N ILE A 233 -2.26 -10.22 10.36
CA ILE A 233 -2.86 -11.07 9.32
C ILE A 233 -4.34 -11.35 9.59
N PHE A 234 -4.68 -11.70 10.83
CA PHE A 234 -6.04 -11.98 11.25
C PHE A 234 -6.38 -11.18 12.51
N PRO A 235 -6.58 -9.85 12.39
CA PRO A 235 -6.97 -9.01 13.51
C PRO A 235 -8.28 -9.49 14.13
N ARG A 236 -8.31 -9.62 15.46
CA ARG A 236 -9.51 -9.93 16.24
C ARG A 236 -10.11 -8.72 16.89
N GLY A 237 -9.32 -7.66 17.05
CA GLY A 237 -9.74 -6.41 17.66
C GLY A 237 -8.85 -5.25 17.24
N GLY A 238 -9.31 -4.04 17.57
CA GLY A 238 -8.61 -2.82 17.24
C GLY A 238 -9.09 -2.17 15.96
N SER A 239 -8.32 -1.19 15.50
CA SER A 239 -8.67 -0.40 14.31
C SER A 239 -7.44 0.03 13.55
N ASP A 240 -7.59 0.21 12.23
CA ASP A 240 -6.61 0.80 11.34
C ASP A 240 -7.26 1.94 10.57
N PHE A 241 -6.77 3.16 10.77
CA PHE A 241 -7.24 4.36 10.10
C PHE A 241 -6.10 5.05 9.38
N SER A 242 -6.35 5.54 8.18
CA SER A 242 -5.43 6.43 7.49
C SER A 242 -6.19 7.57 6.79
N LEU A 243 -5.70 8.79 6.98
CA LEU A 243 -6.15 9.97 6.26
C LEU A 243 -4.94 10.57 5.58
N THR A 244 -4.99 10.71 4.26
CA THR A 244 -3.90 11.28 3.46
C THR A 244 -4.40 12.44 2.61
N LEU A 245 -3.56 13.46 2.51
CA LEU A 245 -3.74 14.60 1.63
C LEU A 245 -2.48 14.77 0.79
N SER A 246 -2.61 14.60 -0.51
CA SER A 246 -1.54 14.86 -1.49
C SER A 246 -1.84 16.15 -2.23
N LEU A 247 -0.87 17.03 -2.27
CA LEU A 247 -0.95 18.37 -2.86
C LEU A 247 0.17 18.56 -3.87
N THR A 248 -0.14 19.07 -5.03
CA THR A 248 0.85 19.60 -5.97
C THR A 248 0.90 21.11 -5.87
N PRO A 249 2.00 21.77 -6.27
CA PRO A 249 2.01 23.22 -6.39
C PRO A 249 0.96 23.70 -7.40
N PRO A 250 0.20 24.76 -7.09
CA PRO A 250 -0.84 25.30 -7.99
C PRO A 250 -0.22 26.15 -9.10
N TYR A 251 0.52 25.53 -10.02
CA TYR A 251 1.24 26.21 -11.09
C TYR A 251 0.34 27.10 -11.95
N SER A 252 -0.91 26.69 -12.17
CA SER A 252 -1.89 27.45 -12.96
C SER A 252 -2.28 28.78 -12.32
N LEU A 253 -2.25 28.84 -10.98
CA LEU A 253 -2.50 30.09 -10.23
C LEU A 253 -1.24 30.96 -10.17
N MET A 254 -0.05 30.36 -10.15
CA MET A 254 1.24 31.05 -10.03
C MET A 254 1.71 31.65 -11.36
N ARG A 255 1.31 31.10 -12.51
CA ARG A 255 1.81 31.48 -13.85
C ARG A 255 0.99 32.56 -14.57
N GLY A 256 0.10 33.25 -13.87
CA GLY A 256 -0.69 34.34 -14.42
C GLY A 256 -1.81 33.90 -15.41
N HIS A 257 -2.21 34.80 -16.29
CA HIS A 257 -3.33 34.56 -17.23
C HIS A 257 -2.85 33.75 -18.46
N ARG A 258 -2.74 32.44 -18.32
CA ARG A 258 -2.58 31.53 -19.47
C ARG A 258 -3.93 31.02 -19.94
N ASP A 259 -4.11 30.97 -21.24
CA ASP A 259 -5.32 30.43 -21.87
C ASP A 259 -5.20 28.91 -22.02
N TYR A 260 -5.56 28.18 -20.96
CA TYR A 260 -5.53 26.72 -20.93
C TYR A 260 -6.58 26.06 -21.84
N LYS A 261 -7.55 26.84 -22.38
CA LYS A 261 -8.59 26.28 -23.26
C LYS A 261 -8.08 26.00 -24.67
N HIS A 262 -7.10 26.79 -25.13
CA HIS A 262 -6.55 26.68 -26.48
C HIS A 262 -5.14 26.07 -26.53
N MET A 263 -4.63 25.64 -25.38
CA MET A 263 -3.35 24.94 -25.32
C MET A 263 -3.50 23.48 -25.74
N SER A 264 -2.44 22.91 -26.36
CA SER A 264 -2.34 21.47 -26.60
C SER A 264 -2.27 20.70 -25.27
N ASP A 265 -2.82 19.49 -25.22
CA ASP A 265 -2.82 18.70 -23.99
C ASP A 265 -1.43 18.40 -23.40
N PRO A 266 -0.37 18.09 -24.21
CA PRO A 266 0.97 17.94 -23.68
C PRO A 266 1.56 19.18 -23.03
N GLU A 267 1.20 20.38 -23.53
CA GLU A 267 1.62 21.65 -22.93
C GLU A 267 0.78 22.00 -21.68
N LYS A 268 -0.52 21.73 -21.76
CA LYS A 268 -1.48 21.98 -20.67
C LYS A 268 -1.13 21.18 -19.44
N TYR A 269 -0.80 19.89 -19.60
CA TYR A 269 -0.48 18.96 -18.51
C TYR A 269 1.01 18.70 -18.31
N LYS A 270 1.87 19.59 -18.82
CA LYS A 270 3.33 19.51 -18.60
C LYS A 270 3.70 19.49 -17.12
N TRP A 271 2.99 20.23 -16.30
CA TRP A 271 3.09 20.24 -14.85
C TRP A 271 1.74 19.82 -14.28
N ILE A 272 1.73 18.67 -13.63
CA ILE A 272 0.52 18.06 -13.10
C ILE A 272 0.07 18.82 -11.85
N GLU A 273 -1.21 19.16 -11.80
CA GLU A 273 -1.82 19.86 -10.67
C GLU A 273 -3.03 19.11 -10.16
N TYR A 274 -3.05 18.85 -8.85
CA TYR A 274 -4.21 18.29 -8.15
C TYR A 274 -4.09 18.48 -6.64
N HIS A 275 -5.19 18.27 -5.94
CA HIS A 275 -5.21 17.88 -4.54
C HIS A 275 -6.03 16.59 -4.40
N LYS A 276 -5.48 15.61 -3.69
CA LYS A 276 -6.08 14.28 -3.55
C LYS A 276 -6.23 13.94 -2.08
N TRP A 277 -7.47 13.66 -1.70
CA TRP A 277 -7.85 13.30 -0.35
C TRP A 277 -8.23 11.84 -0.32
N GLN A 278 -7.74 11.08 0.65
CA GLN A 278 -8.09 9.69 0.82
C GLN A 278 -8.25 9.37 2.29
N PHE A 279 -9.33 8.65 2.60
CA PHE A 279 -9.60 8.08 3.89
C PHE A 279 -9.77 6.58 3.75
N LYS A 280 -9.13 5.82 4.62
CA LYS A 280 -9.33 4.38 4.79
C LYS A 280 -9.50 4.11 6.27
N GLY A 281 -10.49 3.30 6.62
CA GLY A 281 -10.74 2.95 8.00
C GLY A 281 -11.26 1.52 8.12
N ASP A 282 -10.64 0.75 8.99
CA ASP A 282 -11.01 -0.60 9.36
C ASP A 282 -11.19 -0.71 10.87
N VAL A 283 -12.25 -1.38 11.29
CA VAL A 283 -12.52 -1.72 12.70
C VAL A 283 -12.77 -3.20 12.79
N TYR A 284 -12.13 -3.84 13.76
CA TYR A 284 -12.26 -5.27 14.02
C TYR A 284 -12.83 -5.51 15.41
N MET A 285 -13.80 -6.42 15.49
CA MET A 285 -14.43 -6.83 16.74
C MET A 285 -14.58 -8.34 16.78
N ASN A 286 -14.12 -8.97 17.85
CA ASN A 286 -14.44 -10.36 18.14
C ASN A 286 -15.87 -10.43 18.67
N ILE A 287 -16.76 -11.16 17.98
CA ILE A 287 -18.17 -11.27 18.38
C ILE A 287 -18.35 -12.42 19.38
N VAL A 288 -17.93 -13.61 19.00
CA VAL A 288 -18.02 -14.81 19.82
C VAL A 288 -16.91 -15.78 19.40
N ASP A 289 -16.23 -16.36 20.35
CA ASP A 289 -15.11 -17.31 20.15
C ASP A 289 -14.06 -16.74 19.19
N ASN A 290 -14.02 -17.29 17.98
CA ASN A 290 -13.09 -16.88 16.93
C ASN A 290 -13.77 -16.14 15.77
N LEU A 291 -15.07 -15.85 15.87
CA LEU A 291 -15.80 -15.13 14.83
C LEU A 291 -15.52 -13.63 14.94
N VAL A 292 -14.89 -13.07 13.93
CA VAL A 292 -14.52 -11.66 13.86
C VAL A 292 -15.41 -10.92 12.89
N PHE A 293 -15.93 -9.79 13.32
CA PHE A 293 -16.59 -8.80 12.49
C PHE A 293 -15.59 -7.72 12.09
N ARG A 294 -15.54 -7.38 10.80
CA ARG A 294 -14.80 -6.24 10.26
C ARG A 294 -15.77 -5.29 9.59
N ALA A 295 -15.68 -4.02 9.94
CA ALA A 295 -16.31 -2.93 9.22
C ALA A 295 -15.23 -2.06 8.60
N SER A 296 -15.40 -1.71 7.32
CA SER A 296 -14.46 -0.87 6.57
C SER A 296 -15.18 0.24 5.86
N ALA A 297 -14.59 1.44 5.86
CA ALA A 297 -15.04 2.59 5.10
C ALA A 297 -13.85 3.22 4.38
N ASN A 298 -13.94 3.37 3.07
CA ASN A 298 -12.93 4.02 2.25
C ASN A 298 -13.58 5.13 1.45
N TRP A 299 -12.89 6.23 1.32
CA TRP A 299 -13.34 7.40 0.57
C TRP A 299 -12.16 8.09 -0.09
N GLY A 300 -12.37 8.62 -1.30
CA GLY A 300 -11.38 9.40 -2.00
C GLY A 300 -11.98 10.51 -2.82
N TYR A 301 -11.25 11.60 -2.88
CA TYR A 301 -11.58 12.77 -3.68
C TYR A 301 -10.34 13.34 -4.35
N LEU A 302 -10.39 13.47 -5.67
CA LEU A 302 -9.42 14.18 -6.48
C LEU A 302 -10.02 15.51 -6.90
N GLY A 303 -9.33 16.59 -6.66
CA GLY A 303 -9.76 17.94 -7.05
C GLY A 303 -8.71 18.67 -7.88
N TYR A 304 -9.11 19.82 -8.43
CA TYR A 304 -8.25 20.71 -9.21
C TYR A 304 -8.27 22.13 -8.63
N TYR A 305 -7.23 22.92 -8.90
CA TYR A 305 -7.13 24.30 -8.41
C TYR A 305 -7.79 25.32 -9.37
N LYS A 306 -7.80 25.04 -10.67
CA LYS A 306 -8.32 25.95 -11.68
C LYS A 306 -9.27 25.22 -12.65
N LYS A 307 -10.52 25.68 -12.75
CA LYS A 307 -11.55 25.08 -13.59
C LYS A 307 -11.17 24.96 -15.07
N SER A 308 -10.42 25.93 -15.61
CA SER A 308 -9.99 25.91 -17.01
C SER A 308 -8.90 24.89 -17.31
N LEU A 309 -8.17 24.41 -16.30
CA LEU A 309 -7.21 23.31 -16.40
C LEU A 309 -7.93 21.95 -16.26
N GLY A 310 -8.90 21.86 -15.32
CA GLY A 310 -9.64 20.64 -15.03
C GLY A 310 -8.83 19.62 -14.21
N TYR A 311 -9.32 18.39 -14.20
CA TYR A 311 -8.67 17.28 -13.50
C TYR A 311 -7.39 16.81 -14.18
N SER A 312 -6.47 16.26 -13.40
CA SER A 312 -5.24 15.64 -13.92
C SER A 312 -5.58 14.33 -14.64
N PRO A 313 -5.08 14.11 -15.86
CA PRO A 313 -5.28 12.84 -16.55
C PRO A 313 -4.39 11.70 -16.03
N PHE A 314 -3.47 11.99 -15.10
CA PHE A 314 -2.52 11.03 -14.52
C PHE A 314 -2.96 10.50 -13.16
N GLU A 315 -4.02 11.05 -12.59
CA GLU A 315 -4.51 10.67 -11.27
C GLU A 315 -6.01 10.37 -11.34
N GLY A 316 -6.48 9.48 -10.51
CA GLY A 316 -7.89 9.12 -10.47
C GLY A 316 -8.17 7.96 -9.55
N PHE A 317 -9.39 7.46 -9.62
CA PHE A 317 -9.85 6.26 -8.95
C PHE A 317 -10.56 5.35 -9.95
N GLU A 318 -10.18 4.08 -9.94
CA GLU A 318 -10.79 3.06 -10.78
C GLU A 318 -11.45 2.03 -9.88
N VAL A 319 -12.79 1.93 -9.95
CA VAL A 319 -13.59 1.17 -9.00
C VAL A 319 -14.21 -0.07 -9.67
N GLY A 320 -14.10 -1.20 -8.99
CA GLY A 320 -14.65 -2.48 -9.41
C GLY A 320 -13.60 -3.60 -9.42
N GLY A 321 -14.07 -4.84 -9.33
CA GLY A 321 -13.23 -6.02 -9.45
C GLY A 321 -12.48 -6.41 -8.19
N ASP A 322 -11.34 -7.07 -8.39
CA ASP A 322 -10.50 -7.65 -7.34
C ASP A 322 -9.53 -6.65 -6.69
N GLY A 323 -9.34 -5.47 -7.28
CA GLY A 323 -8.39 -4.46 -6.81
C GLY A 323 -6.94 -4.73 -7.23
N MET A 324 -6.70 -5.71 -8.09
CA MET A 324 -5.36 -5.96 -8.61
C MET A 324 -5.04 -5.00 -9.74
N SER A 325 -3.94 -4.26 -9.59
CA SER A 325 -3.55 -3.23 -10.54
C SER A 325 -2.90 -3.76 -11.82
N GLY A 326 -2.55 -5.03 -11.87
CA GLY A 326 -1.74 -5.54 -12.96
C GLY A 326 -0.45 -4.71 -13.14
N TYR A 327 -0.22 -4.20 -14.35
CA TYR A 327 0.89 -3.30 -14.65
C TYR A 327 0.41 -1.83 -14.69
N ASN A 328 -0.26 -1.38 -13.62
CA ASN A 328 -0.68 0.01 -13.53
C ASN A 328 0.55 0.93 -13.37
N THR A 329 0.79 1.75 -14.38
CA THR A 329 1.89 2.74 -14.41
C THR A 329 1.39 4.17 -14.21
N TYR A 330 0.06 4.35 -14.10
CA TYR A 330 -0.57 5.64 -13.82
C TYR A 330 -0.68 5.87 -12.32
N GLY A 331 -0.96 7.10 -11.92
CA GLY A 331 -1.26 7.46 -10.53
C GLY A 331 -2.72 7.16 -10.12
N SER A 332 -3.49 6.44 -10.93
CA SER A 332 -4.84 6.02 -10.57
C SER A 332 -4.82 4.93 -9.51
N ASP A 333 -5.63 5.12 -8.46
CA ASP A 333 -5.82 4.11 -7.43
C ASP A 333 -6.90 3.12 -7.83
N ILE A 334 -6.60 1.84 -7.76
CA ILE A 334 -7.54 0.77 -8.05
C ILE A 334 -8.25 0.35 -6.78
N ILE A 335 -9.56 0.52 -6.78
CA ILE A 335 -10.43 0.26 -5.65
C ILE A 335 -11.25 -1.00 -5.94
N SER A 336 -10.96 -2.07 -5.20
CA SER A 336 -11.74 -3.31 -5.33
C SER A 336 -13.20 -3.09 -4.95
N LEU A 337 -14.12 -3.64 -5.72
CA LEU A 337 -15.51 -3.87 -5.33
C LEU A 337 -15.95 -5.21 -5.88
N ARG A 338 -15.98 -6.20 -5.00
CA ARG A 338 -16.26 -7.60 -5.36
C ARG A 338 -17.70 -7.77 -5.87
N GLY A 339 -17.91 -8.68 -6.81
CA GLY A 339 -19.21 -8.86 -7.48
C GLY A 339 -19.42 -7.96 -8.70
N TYR A 340 -18.43 -7.14 -9.06
CA TYR A 340 -18.40 -6.33 -10.26
C TYR A 340 -17.13 -6.61 -11.07
N PRO A 341 -17.17 -6.49 -12.42
CA PRO A 341 -15.96 -6.59 -13.23
C PRO A 341 -14.95 -5.49 -12.90
N ASN A 342 -13.68 -5.70 -13.25
CA ASN A 342 -12.61 -4.73 -13.01
C ASN A 342 -12.94 -3.39 -13.66
N TYR A 343 -12.78 -2.30 -12.90
CA TYR A 343 -12.98 -0.89 -13.30
C TYR A 343 -14.40 -0.52 -13.76
N SER A 344 -15.34 -1.47 -13.74
CA SER A 344 -16.65 -1.34 -14.39
C SER A 344 -17.59 -0.30 -13.77
N LEU A 345 -17.31 0.15 -12.56
CA LEU A 345 -18.07 1.21 -11.89
C LEU A 345 -17.46 2.60 -12.07
N THR A 346 -16.32 2.69 -12.74
CA THR A 346 -15.69 3.98 -13.04
C THR A 346 -16.37 4.63 -14.22
N PRO A 347 -16.77 5.91 -14.13
CA PRO A 347 -17.30 6.66 -15.27
C PRO A 347 -16.31 6.72 -16.43
N ILE A 348 -16.83 6.66 -17.66
CA ILE A 348 -16.03 6.75 -18.88
C ILE A 348 -16.51 7.97 -19.67
N GLU A 349 -15.58 8.87 -20.00
CA GLU A 349 -15.81 10.03 -20.87
C GLU A 349 -14.77 10.01 -21.99
N ASN A 350 -15.21 10.12 -23.22
CA ASN A 350 -14.35 10.10 -24.41
C ASN A 350 -13.39 8.89 -24.48
N GLY A 351 -13.80 7.73 -23.94
CA GLY A 351 -13.01 6.52 -23.93
C GLY A 351 -11.98 6.42 -22.82
N ALA A 352 -11.87 7.40 -21.92
CA ALA A 352 -10.99 7.38 -20.76
C ALA A 352 -11.77 7.21 -19.46
N TYR A 353 -11.18 6.55 -18.46
CA TYR A 353 -11.73 6.50 -17.10
C TYR A 353 -11.59 7.85 -16.41
N VAL A 354 -12.70 8.35 -15.85
CA VAL A 354 -12.78 9.66 -15.20
C VAL A 354 -13.37 9.55 -13.79
N GLY A 355 -12.78 8.71 -12.97
CA GLY A 355 -13.16 8.56 -11.57
C GLY A 355 -12.42 9.56 -10.68
N HIS A 356 -13.13 10.55 -10.13
CA HIS A 356 -12.50 11.58 -9.29
C HIS A 356 -13.02 11.58 -7.86
N VAL A 357 -14.13 10.90 -7.60
CA VAL A 357 -14.68 10.70 -6.25
C VAL A 357 -15.12 9.25 -6.14
N TYR A 358 -14.83 8.62 -5.02
CA TYR A 358 -15.38 7.30 -4.72
C TYR A 358 -15.70 7.16 -3.24
N ASP A 359 -16.64 6.28 -2.97
CA ASP A 359 -16.85 5.70 -1.65
C ASP A 359 -16.90 4.17 -1.73
N LYS A 360 -16.57 3.52 -0.63
CA LYS A 360 -16.70 2.08 -0.47
C LYS A 360 -16.89 1.74 0.99
N PHE A 361 -17.89 0.89 1.25
CA PHE A 361 -18.16 0.32 2.56
C PHE A 361 -18.11 -1.20 2.47
N THR A 362 -17.52 -1.84 3.47
CA THR A 362 -17.40 -3.31 3.54
C THR A 362 -17.75 -3.76 4.94
N LEU A 363 -18.62 -4.74 5.04
CA LEU A 363 -18.88 -5.51 6.25
C LEU A 363 -18.45 -6.94 6.00
N GLU A 364 -17.60 -7.50 6.85
CA GLU A 364 -17.13 -8.88 6.73
C GLU A 364 -17.31 -9.63 8.05
N LEU A 365 -17.73 -10.87 7.94
CA LEU A 365 -17.61 -11.88 8.98
C LEU A 365 -16.47 -12.81 8.62
N ARG A 366 -15.50 -12.99 9.51
CA ARG A 366 -14.29 -13.79 9.31
C ARG A 366 -14.25 -14.90 10.34
N TYR A 367 -14.01 -16.11 9.87
CA TYR A 367 -13.85 -17.28 10.73
C TYR A 367 -12.55 -18.01 10.42
N PRO A 368 -11.65 -18.19 11.38
CA PRO A 368 -10.38 -18.85 11.16
C PRO A 368 -10.59 -20.37 11.09
N LEU A 369 -10.03 -20.99 10.05
CA LEU A 369 -9.97 -22.42 9.88
C LEU A 369 -8.67 -22.98 10.45
N ILE A 370 -7.55 -22.27 10.21
CA ILE A 370 -6.22 -22.61 10.70
C ILE A 370 -5.55 -21.30 11.11
N LEU A 371 -5.08 -21.21 12.36
CA LEU A 371 -4.26 -20.11 12.86
C LEU A 371 -2.94 -20.68 13.41
N GLN A 372 -2.03 -21.01 12.51
CA GLN A 372 -0.68 -21.48 12.85
C GLN A 372 0.37 -20.54 12.27
N PRO A 373 1.56 -20.43 12.88
CA PRO A 373 2.65 -19.60 12.35
C PRO A 373 3.04 -19.95 10.93
N SER A 374 2.99 -21.24 10.59
CA SER A 374 3.33 -21.78 9.26
C SER A 374 2.21 -21.59 8.22
N SER A 375 0.96 -21.36 8.65
CA SER A 375 -0.16 -21.13 7.73
C SER A 375 -1.34 -20.54 8.47
N THR A 376 -1.90 -19.46 7.95
CA THR A 376 -3.17 -18.89 8.41
C THR A 376 -4.20 -19.04 7.31
N ILE A 377 -5.29 -19.74 7.61
CA ILE A 377 -6.41 -19.94 6.66
C ILE A 377 -7.69 -19.49 7.34
N PHE A 378 -8.44 -18.60 6.70
CA PHE A 378 -9.73 -18.18 7.21
C PHE A 378 -10.76 -18.02 6.09
N ALA A 379 -12.00 -18.35 6.40
CA ALA A 379 -13.16 -18.10 5.56
C ALA A 379 -13.75 -16.73 5.89
N LEU A 380 -14.42 -16.14 4.92
CA LEU A 380 -15.11 -14.86 5.11
C LEU A 380 -16.42 -14.83 4.32
N ALA A 381 -17.38 -14.09 4.86
CA ALA A 381 -18.57 -13.66 4.15
C ALA A 381 -18.60 -12.12 4.17
N PHE A 382 -19.02 -11.51 3.07
CA PHE A 382 -18.97 -10.04 2.95
C PHE A 382 -20.22 -9.45 2.34
N LEU A 383 -20.48 -8.21 2.74
CA LEU A 383 -21.37 -7.26 2.09
C LEU A 383 -20.52 -6.05 1.70
N GLU A 384 -20.57 -5.66 0.45
CA GLU A 384 -19.90 -4.45 -0.04
C GLU A 384 -20.89 -3.51 -0.71
N GLY A 385 -20.60 -2.22 -0.60
CA GLY A 385 -21.30 -1.18 -1.32
C GLY A 385 -20.36 -0.03 -1.60
N GLY A 386 -20.45 0.55 -2.78
CA GLY A 386 -19.63 1.69 -3.16
C GLY A 386 -19.97 2.18 -4.57
N ASN A 387 -19.40 3.30 -4.94
CA ASN A 387 -19.59 3.87 -6.27
C ASN A 387 -18.44 4.80 -6.65
N CYS A 388 -18.43 5.27 -7.88
CA CYS A 388 -17.45 6.20 -8.42
C CYS A 388 -18.16 7.29 -9.24
N TRP A 389 -17.71 8.53 -9.07
CA TRP A 389 -18.26 9.69 -9.78
C TRP A 389 -17.15 10.49 -10.46
N SER A 390 -17.51 11.11 -11.61
CA SER A 390 -16.60 11.99 -12.36
C SER A 390 -16.46 13.37 -11.73
N GLU A 391 -17.45 13.83 -10.95
CA GLU A 391 -17.41 15.15 -10.31
C GLU A 391 -17.96 15.10 -8.88
N ILE A 392 -17.41 15.97 -8.01
CA ILE A 392 -17.86 16.10 -6.62
C ILE A 392 -19.31 16.58 -6.50
N ASN A 393 -19.79 17.37 -7.46
CA ASN A 393 -21.16 17.89 -7.46
C ASN A 393 -22.22 16.79 -7.67
N GLY A 394 -21.82 15.68 -8.28
CA GLY A 394 -22.67 14.50 -8.46
C GLY A 394 -22.56 13.47 -7.33
N PHE A 395 -21.69 13.70 -6.36
CA PHE A 395 -21.44 12.76 -5.27
C PHE A 395 -22.67 12.61 -4.36
N ASN A 396 -23.13 11.37 -4.22
CA ASN A 396 -24.18 10.99 -3.28
C ASN A 396 -23.75 9.71 -2.55
N PRO A 397 -23.38 9.77 -1.26
CA PRO A 397 -22.86 8.63 -0.51
C PRO A 397 -23.87 7.49 -0.30
N PHE A 398 -25.14 7.70 -0.64
CA PHE A 398 -26.19 6.68 -0.55
C PHE A 398 -26.49 5.99 -1.89
N GLU A 399 -25.92 6.48 -2.98
CA GLU A 399 -26.04 5.87 -4.31
C GLU A 399 -24.96 4.82 -4.52
N ILE A 400 -24.99 3.77 -3.69
CA ILE A 400 -24.00 2.70 -3.70
C ILE A 400 -24.41 1.53 -4.58
N LYS A 401 -23.43 0.90 -5.22
CA LYS A 401 -23.56 -0.36 -5.94
C LYS A 401 -23.24 -1.50 -4.98
N ARG A 402 -24.23 -2.34 -4.68
CA ARG A 402 -24.18 -3.34 -3.60
C ARG A 402 -23.79 -4.70 -4.13
N SER A 403 -23.05 -5.43 -3.33
CA SER A 403 -22.71 -6.83 -3.57
C SER A 403 -22.64 -7.64 -2.28
N ALA A 404 -22.73 -8.94 -2.41
CA ALA A 404 -22.53 -9.89 -1.33
C ALA A 404 -21.73 -11.09 -1.84
N GLY A 405 -21.03 -11.76 -0.95
CA GLY A 405 -20.27 -12.94 -1.34
C GLY A 405 -19.57 -13.63 -0.19
N VAL A 406 -18.79 -14.62 -0.58
CA VAL A 406 -17.99 -15.44 0.33
C VAL A 406 -16.59 -15.63 -0.24
N GLY A 407 -15.63 -15.89 0.63
CA GLY A 407 -14.27 -16.12 0.19
C GLY A 407 -13.42 -16.85 1.19
N VAL A 408 -12.22 -17.21 0.76
CA VAL A 408 -11.20 -17.86 1.57
C VAL A 408 -9.88 -17.11 1.40
N ARG A 409 -9.16 -16.96 2.48
CA ARG A 409 -7.81 -16.39 2.53
C ARG A 409 -6.85 -17.45 3.05
N ILE A 410 -5.69 -17.51 2.40
CA ILE A 410 -4.59 -18.42 2.76
C ILE A 410 -3.33 -17.58 2.83
N MET A 411 -2.72 -17.52 4.00
CA MET A 411 -1.41 -16.90 4.19
C MET A 411 -0.34 -17.98 4.32
N LEU A 412 0.61 -17.95 3.40
CA LEU A 412 1.78 -18.83 3.41
C LEU A 412 3.04 -17.97 3.54
N PRO A 413 3.97 -18.30 4.46
CA PRO A 413 5.13 -17.45 4.75
C PRO A 413 6.02 -17.13 3.54
N MET A 414 6.09 -18.04 2.55
CA MET A 414 6.93 -17.84 1.36
C MET A 414 6.19 -17.22 0.17
N VAL A 415 4.88 -17.28 0.15
CA VAL A 415 4.04 -16.86 -0.99
C VAL A 415 3.26 -15.57 -0.69
N GLY A 416 3.03 -15.30 0.59
CA GLY A 416 2.19 -14.21 1.04
C GLY A 416 0.72 -14.58 1.12
N LEU A 417 -0.15 -13.57 1.14
CA LEU A 417 -1.59 -13.75 1.17
C LEU A 417 -2.12 -14.08 -0.21
N MET A 418 -2.90 -15.15 -0.27
CA MET A 418 -3.69 -15.52 -1.44
C MET A 418 -5.16 -15.64 -1.05
N GLY A 419 -6.06 -15.44 -1.99
CA GLY A 419 -7.48 -15.60 -1.75
C GLY A 419 -8.28 -15.80 -3.01
N ILE A 420 -9.46 -16.38 -2.80
CA ILE A 420 -10.48 -16.50 -3.84
C ILE A 420 -11.79 -16.04 -3.21
N ASP A 421 -12.47 -15.12 -3.89
CA ASP A 421 -13.79 -14.65 -3.53
C ASP A 421 -14.79 -14.97 -4.65
N TRP A 422 -15.96 -15.41 -4.27
CA TRP A 422 -17.13 -15.38 -5.11
C TRP A 422 -18.04 -14.25 -4.64
N GLY A 423 -18.37 -13.34 -5.56
CA GLY A 423 -19.23 -12.19 -5.27
C GLY A 423 -20.36 -12.06 -6.29
N TYR A 424 -21.50 -11.56 -5.82
CA TYR A 424 -22.64 -11.25 -6.66
C TYR A 424 -23.01 -9.78 -6.54
N GLY A 425 -22.94 -9.04 -7.67
CA GLY A 425 -23.34 -7.64 -7.76
C GLY A 425 -24.83 -7.50 -8.08
N PHE A 426 -25.55 -6.76 -7.24
CA PHE A 426 -27.02 -6.64 -7.35
C PHE A 426 -27.45 -5.51 -8.27
N ASP A 427 -26.61 -4.49 -8.43
CA ASP A 427 -26.98 -3.24 -9.10
C ASP A 427 -26.43 -3.18 -10.54
N PRO A 428 -26.98 -2.29 -11.39
CA PRO A 428 -26.57 -2.14 -12.78
C PRO A 428 -25.10 -1.71 -12.95
N VAL A 429 -24.48 -2.18 -14.04
CA VAL A 429 -23.16 -1.78 -14.50
C VAL A 429 -23.30 -0.95 -15.78
N PRO A 430 -23.35 0.39 -15.67
CA PRO A 430 -23.63 1.25 -16.84
C PRO A 430 -22.59 1.14 -17.95
N SER A 431 -21.29 1.02 -17.58
CA SER A 431 -20.19 0.90 -18.54
C SER A 431 -20.29 -0.33 -19.45
N GLU A 432 -20.96 -1.40 -19.00
CA GLU A 432 -21.14 -2.65 -19.75
C GLU A 432 -22.58 -2.83 -20.26
N GLY A 433 -23.48 -1.90 -20.00
CA GLY A 433 -24.90 -2.01 -20.34
C GLY A 433 -25.63 -3.14 -19.63
N LYS A 434 -25.04 -3.72 -18.58
CA LYS A 434 -25.60 -4.82 -17.81
C LYS A 434 -26.56 -4.31 -16.74
N LYS A 435 -27.70 -5.01 -16.57
CA LYS A 435 -28.69 -4.69 -15.53
C LYS A 435 -28.23 -5.07 -14.11
N ARG A 436 -27.20 -5.91 -13.97
CA ARG A 436 -26.61 -6.35 -12.70
C ARG A 436 -25.14 -6.67 -12.89
N GLY A 437 -24.33 -6.53 -11.86
CA GLY A 437 -22.92 -6.98 -11.83
C GLY A 437 -22.81 -8.50 -12.03
N GLY A 438 -23.78 -9.23 -11.47
CA GLY A 438 -23.88 -10.68 -11.62
C GLY A 438 -22.84 -11.45 -10.81
N SER A 439 -22.63 -12.71 -11.17
CA SER A 439 -21.68 -13.61 -10.50
C SER A 439 -20.26 -13.34 -11.02
N GLN A 440 -19.33 -13.09 -10.10
CA GLN A 440 -17.93 -12.83 -10.39
C GLN A 440 -17.04 -13.64 -9.44
N PHE A 441 -15.93 -14.18 -9.97
CA PHE A 441 -14.84 -14.73 -9.17
C PHE A 441 -13.68 -13.74 -9.16
N HIS A 442 -13.11 -13.51 -7.98
CA HIS A 442 -12.01 -12.60 -7.76
C HIS A 442 -10.85 -13.34 -7.12
N PHE A 443 -9.65 -13.11 -7.64
CA PHE A 443 -8.42 -13.67 -7.09
C PHE A 443 -7.66 -12.58 -6.34
N VAL A 444 -7.09 -12.92 -5.20
CA VAL A 444 -6.22 -12.04 -4.42
C VAL A 444 -4.86 -12.70 -4.31
N ILE A 445 -3.81 -12.02 -4.74
CA ILE A 445 -2.43 -12.52 -4.70
C ILE A 445 -1.52 -11.41 -4.20
N GLY A 446 -0.73 -11.71 -3.16
CA GLY A 446 0.37 -10.86 -2.73
C GLY A 446 -0.03 -9.50 -2.16
N GLN A 447 -1.26 -9.31 -1.67
CA GLN A 447 -1.59 -8.11 -0.92
C GLN A 447 -0.76 -8.11 0.38
N GLN A 448 0.18 -7.18 0.46
CA GLN A 448 0.81 -6.82 1.72
C GLN A 448 -0.19 -5.97 2.52
N PHE A 449 -0.38 -6.33 3.77
CA PHE A 449 -1.17 -5.56 4.75
C PHE A 449 -0.37 -4.38 5.25
#